data_28b790dccb12a66dfece33e83e423b47
#
_entry.id   28b790dccb12a66dfece33e83e423b47
#
_cell.length_a   1.000
_cell.length_b   1.000
_cell.length_c   1.000
_cell.angle_alpha   90.00
_cell.angle_beta   90.00
_cell.angle_gamma   90.00
#
_symmetry.space_group_name_H-M   'P 1'
#
loop_
_entity.id
_entity.type
_entity.pdbx_description
1 polymer ?
#
loop_
_entity_poly.entity_id
_entity_poly.type
_entity_poly.pdbx_seq_one_letter_code
_entity_poly.pdbx_strand_id
1 'polypeptide(L)'
;MERSKEQEHQLTASVSYDLLSRIAIVLDHPKNVVNIAGVTRVMQNFGLKTLRLVNPEEFDAYRIEGIAHRSADLINATTLHTTLQDAVGDASFILGTTGRA
;
A
#
# COMPACT_ATOMS: atom_id res chain seq x y z
N MET A 1 29.97 -23.17 -7.36
CA MET A 1 30.35 -21.78 -7.72
C MET A 1 29.41 -20.80 -7.06
N GLU A 2 29.96 -19.88 -6.30
CA GLU A 2 29.14 -18.91 -5.58
C GLU A 2 28.71 -17.80 -6.51
N ARG A 3 27.47 -17.35 -6.34
CA ARG A 3 26.98 -16.18 -7.04
C ARG A 3 27.59 -14.93 -6.45
N SER A 4 27.80 -13.90 -7.27
CA SER A 4 28.20 -12.61 -6.75
C SER A 4 27.06 -11.99 -5.93
N LYS A 5 27.38 -11.08 -5.03
CA LYS A 5 26.37 -10.36 -4.25
C LYS A 5 25.41 -9.59 -5.13
N GLU A 6 25.89 -9.05 -6.24
CA GLU A 6 25.05 -8.34 -7.20
C GLU A 6 24.01 -9.26 -7.82
N GLN A 7 24.41 -10.47 -8.23
CA GLN A 7 23.51 -11.43 -8.83
C GLN A 7 22.42 -11.86 -7.85
N GLU A 8 22.81 -12.11 -6.60
CA GLU A 8 21.85 -12.45 -5.55
C GLU A 8 20.88 -11.33 -5.28
N HIS A 9 21.38 -10.09 -5.23
CA HIS A 9 20.55 -8.93 -5.00
C HIS A 9 19.53 -8.72 -6.14
N GLN A 10 19.95 -8.83 -7.38
CA GLN A 10 19.06 -8.69 -8.53
C GLN A 10 18.00 -9.77 -8.56
N LEU A 11 18.37 -11.01 -8.27
CA LEU A 11 17.43 -12.11 -8.23
C LEU A 11 16.39 -11.92 -7.13
N THR A 12 16.82 -11.53 -5.95
CA THR A 12 15.94 -11.28 -4.82
C THR A 12 15.01 -10.11 -5.11
N ALA A 13 15.52 -9.02 -5.68
CA ALA A 13 14.73 -7.86 -6.03
C ALA A 13 13.65 -8.20 -7.06
N SER A 14 13.98 -9.03 -8.05
CA SER A 14 13.03 -9.44 -9.08
C SER A 14 11.89 -10.27 -8.49
N VAL A 15 12.21 -11.24 -7.64
CA VAL A 15 11.21 -12.07 -6.96
C VAL A 15 10.34 -11.21 -6.04
N SER A 16 10.97 -10.31 -5.28
CA SER A 16 10.25 -9.41 -4.38
C SER A 16 9.30 -8.49 -5.12
N TYR A 17 9.72 -7.96 -6.28
CA TYR A 17 8.88 -7.08 -7.09
C TYR A 17 7.62 -7.81 -7.56
N ASP A 18 7.76 -9.05 -8.05
CA ASP A 18 6.62 -9.84 -8.49
C ASP A 18 5.66 -10.13 -7.34
N LEU A 19 6.18 -10.48 -6.17
CA LEU A 19 5.38 -10.72 -4.99
C LEU A 19 4.67 -9.45 -4.53
N LEU A 20 5.39 -8.33 -4.45
CA LEU A 20 4.84 -7.06 -3.99
C LEU A 20 3.73 -6.55 -4.90
N SER A 21 3.80 -6.82 -6.20
CA SER A 21 2.75 -6.40 -7.13
C SER A 21 1.42 -7.11 -6.88
N ARG A 22 1.45 -8.24 -6.15
CA ARG A 22 0.25 -9.02 -5.84
C ARG A 22 -0.33 -8.70 -4.46
N ILE A 23 0.34 -7.85 -3.69
CA ILE A 23 -0.10 -7.50 -2.35
C ILE A 23 -0.97 -6.26 -2.41
N ALA A 24 -2.15 -6.33 -1.83
CA ALA A 24 -3.01 -5.18 -1.63
C ALA A 24 -3.05 -4.88 -0.13
N ILE A 25 -2.84 -3.61 0.22
CA ILE A 25 -3.02 -3.13 1.59
C ILE A 25 -4.44 -2.61 1.71
N VAL A 26 -5.17 -3.11 2.69
CA VAL A 26 -6.56 -2.71 2.94
C VAL A 26 -6.64 -2.06 4.31
N LEU A 27 -7.10 -0.82 4.36
CA LEU A 27 -7.37 -0.12 5.62
C LEU A 27 -8.87 -0.08 5.84
N ASP A 28 -9.30 -0.65 6.94
CA ASP A 28 -10.72 -0.73 7.30
C ASP A 28 -11.07 0.43 8.23
N HIS A 29 -11.88 1.37 7.74
CA HIS A 29 -12.34 2.56 8.46
C HIS A 29 -11.19 3.39 9.04
N PRO A 30 -10.22 3.81 8.23
CA PRO A 30 -9.16 4.69 8.73
C PRO A 30 -9.77 6.02 9.17
N LYS A 31 -9.34 6.50 10.34
CA LYS A 31 -9.98 7.66 10.98
C LYS A 31 -9.51 9.00 10.43
N ASN A 32 -8.26 9.10 10.03
CA ASN A 32 -7.73 10.40 9.60
C ASN A 32 -6.65 10.25 8.55
N VAL A 33 -6.34 11.38 7.91
CA VAL A 33 -5.34 11.39 6.83
C VAL A 33 -3.94 11.06 7.31
N VAL A 34 -3.63 11.31 8.59
CA VAL A 34 -2.30 11.01 9.14
C VAL A 34 -2.06 9.50 9.13
N ASN A 35 -3.05 8.72 9.52
CA ASN A 35 -2.96 7.25 9.48
C ASN A 35 -2.76 6.75 8.05
N ILE A 36 -3.54 7.29 7.11
CA ILE A 36 -3.43 6.92 5.70
C ILE A 36 -2.04 7.30 5.17
N ALA A 37 -1.58 8.50 5.47
CA ALA A 37 -0.25 8.97 5.03
C ALA A 37 0.87 8.11 5.61
N GLY A 38 0.75 7.70 6.88
CA GLY A 38 1.72 6.82 7.50
C GLY A 38 1.84 5.49 6.77
N VAL A 39 0.72 4.87 6.45
CA VAL A 39 0.69 3.63 5.68
C VAL A 39 1.26 3.85 4.28
N THR A 40 0.90 4.95 3.64
CA THR A 40 1.41 5.30 2.30
C THR A 40 2.93 5.38 2.29
N ARG A 41 3.53 6.00 3.31
CA ARG A 41 4.98 6.09 3.43
C ARG A 41 5.63 4.72 3.57
N VAL A 42 5.06 3.86 4.40
CA VAL A 42 5.57 2.49 4.56
C VAL A 42 5.47 1.73 3.24
N MET A 43 4.33 1.87 2.55
CA MET A 43 4.15 1.22 1.25
C MET A 43 5.19 1.67 0.23
N GLN A 44 5.47 2.97 0.18
CA GLN A 44 6.49 3.51 -0.72
C GLN A 44 7.87 2.90 -0.44
N ASN A 45 8.21 2.76 0.85
CA ASN A 45 9.51 2.18 1.24
C ASN A 45 9.64 0.72 0.83
N PHE A 46 8.54 -0.01 0.80
CA PHE A 46 8.54 -1.43 0.42
C PHE A 46 8.16 -1.68 -1.04
N GLY A 47 7.87 -0.63 -1.78
CA GLY A 47 7.49 -0.79 -3.19
C GLY A 47 6.08 -1.32 -3.41
N LEU A 48 5.21 -1.24 -2.40
CA LEU A 48 3.81 -1.63 -2.52
C LEU A 48 3.03 -0.55 -3.24
N LYS A 49 2.13 -0.94 -4.14
CA LYS A 49 1.43 0.01 -5.01
C LYS A 49 -0.09 -0.04 -4.93
N THR A 50 -0.65 -1.02 -4.26
CA THR A 50 -2.10 -1.18 -4.21
C THR A 50 -2.62 -0.89 -2.81
N LEU A 51 -3.33 0.22 -2.67
CA LEU A 51 -3.97 0.63 -1.42
C LEU A 51 -5.47 0.70 -1.64
N ARG A 52 -6.22 0.08 -0.74
CA ARG A 52 -7.69 0.07 -0.77
C ARG A 52 -8.21 0.53 0.58
N LEU A 53 -9.13 1.49 0.56
CA LEU A 53 -9.69 2.07 1.77
C LEU A 53 -11.17 1.71 1.89
N VAL A 54 -11.56 1.16 3.03
CA VAL A 54 -12.95 0.82 3.32
C VAL A 54 -13.53 1.90 4.23
N ASN A 55 -14.49 2.64 3.72
CA ASN A 55 -15.21 3.70 4.48
C ASN A 55 -14.28 4.59 5.30
N PRO A 56 -13.30 5.26 4.68
CA PRO A 56 -12.46 6.17 5.44
C PRO A 56 -13.29 7.32 5.99
N GLU A 57 -13.05 7.70 7.24
CA GLU A 57 -13.72 8.87 7.82
C GLU A 57 -13.26 10.16 7.19
N GLU A 58 -12.00 10.20 6.77
CA GLU A 58 -11.40 11.35 6.14
C GLU A 58 -10.46 10.89 5.03
N PHE A 59 -10.63 11.45 3.84
CA PHE A 59 -9.72 11.19 2.73
C PHE A 59 -9.48 12.50 1.97
N ASP A 60 -8.27 13.02 2.07
CA ASP A 60 -7.85 14.24 1.38
C ASP A 60 -6.49 13.97 0.74
N ALA A 61 -6.51 13.74 -0.57
CA ALA A 61 -5.31 13.39 -1.32
C ALA A 61 -4.21 14.45 -1.19
N TYR A 62 -4.59 15.71 -1.20
CA TYR A 62 -3.64 16.81 -1.09
C TYR A 62 -2.91 16.80 0.25
N ARG A 63 -3.66 16.61 1.33
CA ARG A 63 -3.06 16.55 2.68
C ARG A 63 -2.19 15.31 2.86
N ILE A 64 -2.63 14.18 2.32
CA ILE A 64 -1.85 12.94 2.39
C ILE A 64 -0.52 13.12 1.66
N GLU A 65 -0.53 13.71 0.48
CA GLU A 65 0.67 13.97 -0.29
C GLU A 65 1.60 14.95 0.44
N GLY A 66 1.05 15.92 1.15
CA GLY A 66 1.82 16.85 1.96
C GLY A 66 2.57 16.17 3.10
N ILE A 67 2.01 15.09 3.65
CA ILE A 67 2.63 14.33 4.73
C ILE A 67 3.56 13.25 4.16
N ALA A 68 3.11 12.53 3.15
CA ALA A 68 3.86 11.45 2.50
C ALA A 68 4.33 11.94 1.13
N HIS A 69 5.47 12.59 1.10
CA HIS A 69 6.02 13.18 -0.12
C HIS A 69 6.20 12.14 -1.24
N ARG A 70 5.96 12.56 -2.48
CA ARG A 70 6.11 11.74 -3.69
C ARG A 70 5.14 10.58 -3.75
N SER A 71 4.00 10.71 -3.07
CA SER A 71 3.00 9.64 -3.01
C SER A 71 1.86 9.83 -4.01
N ALA A 72 1.94 10.81 -4.92
CA ALA A 72 0.84 11.15 -5.82
C ALA A 72 0.38 9.96 -6.64
N ASP A 73 1.29 9.16 -7.20
CA ASP A 73 0.94 8.00 -8.01
C ASP A 73 0.18 6.97 -7.18
N LEU A 74 0.66 6.69 -5.97
CA LEU A 74 0.02 5.74 -5.07
C LEU A 74 -1.37 6.24 -4.65
N ILE A 75 -1.47 7.51 -4.28
CA ILE A 75 -2.74 8.11 -3.87
C ILE A 75 -3.75 8.10 -5.01
N ASN A 76 -3.31 8.45 -6.22
CA ASN A 76 -4.20 8.46 -7.38
C ASN A 76 -4.68 7.06 -7.77
N ALA A 77 -3.90 6.05 -7.47
CA ALA A 77 -4.28 4.65 -7.71
C ALA A 77 -5.10 4.04 -6.57
N THR A 78 -5.23 4.75 -5.45
CA THR A 78 -5.99 4.26 -4.30
C THR A 78 -7.48 4.18 -4.62
N THR A 79 -8.12 3.09 -4.20
CA THR A 79 -9.55 2.88 -4.42
C THR A 79 -10.32 2.96 -3.12
N LEU A 80 -11.55 3.45 -3.20
CA LEU A 80 -12.45 3.58 -2.06
C LEU A 80 -13.54 2.53 -2.16
N HIS A 81 -13.83 1.90 -1.05
CA HIS A 81 -14.82 0.82 -0.97
C HIS A 81 -15.77 1.03 0.20
N THR A 82 -16.97 0.49 0.11
CA THR A 82 -17.98 0.60 1.17
C THR A 82 -18.00 -0.63 2.07
N THR A 83 -17.49 -1.76 1.61
CA THR A 83 -17.44 -3.00 2.40
C THR A 83 -16.05 -3.61 2.31
N LEU A 84 -15.69 -4.36 3.33
CA LEU A 84 -14.44 -5.10 3.34
C LEU A 84 -14.42 -6.15 2.24
N GLN A 85 -15.55 -6.84 2.01
CA GLN A 85 -15.64 -7.83 0.93
C GLN A 85 -15.34 -7.23 -0.43
N ASP A 86 -15.87 -6.04 -0.70
CA ASP A 86 -15.61 -5.34 -1.95
C ASP A 86 -14.14 -4.96 -2.08
N ALA A 87 -13.53 -4.54 -0.97
CA ALA A 87 -12.14 -4.12 -0.96
C ALA A 87 -11.18 -5.30 -1.18
N VAL A 88 -11.49 -6.48 -0.63
CA VAL A 88 -10.62 -7.63 -0.81
C VAL A 88 -10.79 -8.26 -2.19
N GLY A 89 -12.02 -8.25 -2.74
CA GLY A 89 -12.30 -8.65 -4.10
C GLY A 89 -11.54 -9.88 -4.58
N ASP A 90 -10.81 -9.71 -5.65
CA ASP A 90 -10.03 -10.75 -6.30
C ASP A 90 -8.52 -10.65 -6.02
N ALA A 91 -8.15 -9.92 -4.97
CA ALA A 91 -6.73 -9.74 -4.64
C ALA A 91 -6.07 -11.08 -4.28
N SER A 92 -4.87 -11.29 -4.78
CA SER A 92 -4.11 -12.52 -4.55
C SER A 92 -3.57 -12.61 -3.13
N PHE A 93 -3.26 -11.47 -2.53
CA PHE A 93 -2.71 -11.42 -1.17
C PHE A 93 -3.12 -10.11 -0.52
N ILE A 94 -3.60 -10.17 0.71
CA ILE A 94 -4.12 -9.01 1.42
C ILE A 94 -3.47 -8.89 2.78
N LEU A 95 -2.97 -7.69 3.09
CA LEU A 95 -2.59 -7.30 4.43
C LEU A 95 -3.63 -6.31 4.93
N GLY A 96 -4.40 -6.73 5.92
CA GLY A 96 -5.44 -5.91 6.49
C GLY A 96 -4.98 -5.23 7.76
N THR A 97 -5.44 -3.99 7.96
CA THR A 97 -5.20 -3.28 9.20
C THR A 97 -6.43 -2.44 9.52
N THR A 98 -6.67 -2.21 10.80
CA THR A 98 -7.78 -1.37 11.24
C THR A 98 -7.32 0.06 11.40
N GLY A 99 -8.26 1.01 11.28
CA GLY A 99 -7.95 2.41 11.45
C GLY A 99 -7.81 2.87 12.89
N ARG A 100 -7.78 1.95 13.84
CA ARG A 100 -7.62 2.29 15.25
C ARG A 100 -6.19 2.67 15.54
N ALA A 101 -6.02 3.84 16.06
CA ALA A 101 -4.71 4.32 16.49
C ALA A 101 -4.32 3.68 17.80
#